data_9fabc78280369163d5636840006f5bc9
#
_entry.id   9fabc78280369163d5636840006f5bc9
#
_cell.length_a   1.000
_cell.length_b   1.000
_cell.length_c   1.000
_cell.angle_alpha   90.00
_cell.angle_beta   90.00
_cell.angle_gamma   90.00
#
_symmetry.space_group_name_H-M   'P 1'
#
loop_
_entity.id
_entity.type
_entity.pdbx_description
1 polymer ?
#
loop_
_entity_poly.entity_id
_entity_poly.type
_entity_poly.pdbx_seq_one_letter_code
_entity_poly.pdbx_strand_id
1 'polypeptide(L)'
;MNAIPNDLHALDRAHVFHPSTHMAGHARGETPNRIIVGGEGCYIVDDEGKRSLDGFAGLYCVNVGYGRTEIADAIHRQARELAYYHTYVGHSNSEIIKLSARIVEKAGLGMSRVYYGMSGSDANETNIKLVWYYNNILGRPEKKKIISRWRGYHGSGVMTGSLTGLPVFHNAFDLPRAPILHTMCPHYWREAPEGMSEAEFAQHCADELEKLILAEGPDTVAAFIGEPVMGTGGIIVPPEGYWAAIQQVLAKYDILLIADEVVTAFGRTGQYFGSHTFGLKPDLITVAKGISSGYLPLSGVIVGERVWQVLEQGSDQLGPIGHGWTYSAHPLCAAAANANLDIVEREDLTRNAAEVGGYLNGQLREALGEHPMVGEVRGIGLLAALEFVADRAARTPFEPALKVGPR
;
A
#
# COMPACT_ATOMS: atom_id res chain seq x y z
N MET A 1 -35.66 12.03 24.95
CA MET A 1 -34.63 11.35 24.15
C MET A 1 -34.90 9.86 24.26
N ASN A 2 -35.25 9.20 23.16
CA ASN A 2 -35.40 7.73 23.18
C ASN A 2 -34.02 7.12 23.49
N ALA A 3 -33.97 6.20 24.44
CA ALA A 3 -32.73 5.47 24.74
C ALA A 3 -32.23 4.78 23.45
N ILE A 4 -30.94 4.94 23.15
CA ILE A 4 -30.31 4.23 22.03
C ILE A 4 -30.46 2.73 22.33
N PRO A 5 -31.02 1.92 21.41
CA PRO A 5 -31.12 0.48 21.60
C PRO A 5 -29.75 -0.13 21.93
N ASN A 6 -29.72 -1.10 22.84
CA ASN A 6 -28.47 -1.76 23.23
C ASN A 6 -28.05 -2.86 22.23
N ASP A 7 -28.73 -3.00 21.10
CA ASP A 7 -28.43 -3.95 20.03
C ASP A 7 -27.42 -3.34 19.08
N LEU A 8 -26.13 -3.69 19.25
CA LEU A 8 -25.03 -3.21 18.43
C LEU A 8 -25.20 -3.56 16.96
N HIS A 9 -25.74 -4.73 16.63
CA HIS A 9 -25.97 -5.15 15.24
C HIS A 9 -27.05 -4.28 14.56
N ALA A 10 -28.10 -3.93 15.29
CA ALA A 10 -29.13 -3.01 14.77
C ALA A 10 -28.58 -1.59 14.59
N LEU A 11 -27.80 -1.10 15.55
CA LEU A 11 -27.16 0.21 15.47
C LEU A 11 -26.15 0.29 14.31
N ASP A 12 -25.35 -0.74 14.13
CA ASP A 12 -24.38 -0.84 13.04
C ASP A 12 -25.08 -0.76 11.67
N ARG A 13 -26.12 -1.61 11.46
CA ARG A 13 -26.89 -1.57 10.21
C ARG A 13 -27.58 -0.23 9.95
N ALA A 14 -27.96 0.48 11.01
CA ALA A 14 -28.69 1.74 10.88
C ALA A 14 -27.79 2.96 10.67
N HIS A 15 -26.55 2.94 11.18
CA HIS A 15 -25.76 4.16 11.32
C HIS A 15 -24.33 4.07 10.77
N VAL A 16 -23.77 2.86 10.55
CA VAL A 16 -22.40 2.72 10.06
C VAL A 16 -22.37 2.54 8.53
N PHE A 17 -21.64 3.41 7.85
CA PHE A 17 -21.36 3.28 6.44
C PHE A 17 -20.07 2.46 6.26
N HIS A 18 -20.20 1.19 5.90
CA HIS A 18 -19.08 0.28 5.69
C HIS A 18 -18.42 0.49 4.33
N PRO A 19 -17.08 0.67 4.26
CA PRO A 19 -16.38 0.78 2.99
C PRO A 19 -16.43 -0.54 2.21
N SER A 20 -16.47 -0.44 0.87
CA SER A 20 -16.44 -1.59 -0.06
C SER A 20 -17.49 -2.68 0.25
N THR A 21 -18.63 -2.31 0.80
CA THR A 21 -19.71 -3.21 1.23
C THR A 21 -20.96 -3.02 0.39
N HIS A 22 -21.68 -4.11 0.10
CA HIS A 22 -23.00 -4.04 -0.51
C HIS A 22 -24.03 -3.49 0.46
N MET A 23 -24.14 -2.17 0.54
CA MET A 23 -24.89 -1.42 1.55
C MET A 23 -26.34 -1.87 1.70
N ALA A 24 -27.04 -2.07 0.58
CA ALA A 24 -28.45 -2.52 0.61
C ALA A 24 -28.59 -3.93 1.21
N GLY A 25 -27.67 -4.84 0.92
CA GLY A 25 -27.63 -6.17 1.52
C GLY A 25 -27.30 -6.11 3.02
N HIS A 26 -26.36 -5.23 3.40
CA HIS A 26 -26.03 -5.01 4.81
C HIS A 26 -27.23 -4.48 5.60
N ALA A 27 -27.92 -3.47 5.08
CA ALA A 27 -29.12 -2.91 5.70
C ALA A 27 -30.25 -3.95 5.88
N ARG A 28 -30.37 -4.92 4.96
CA ARG A 28 -31.33 -6.03 5.04
C ARG A 28 -30.85 -7.23 5.87
N GLY A 29 -29.61 -7.20 6.38
CA GLY A 29 -29.01 -8.32 7.12
C GLY A 29 -28.58 -9.51 6.24
N GLU A 30 -28.41 -9.33 4.95
CA GLU A 30 -27.95 -10.36 3.99
C GLU A 30 -26.42 -10.46 3.96
N THR A 31 -25.70 -9.43 4.38
CA THR A 31 -24.24 -9.41 4.51
C THR A 31 -23.85 -9.77 5.94
N PRO A 32 -22.84 -10.64 6.14
CA PRO A 32 -22.37 -10.95 7.50
C PRO A 32 -21.99 -9.66 8.25
N ASN A 33 -22.49 -9.54 9.47
CA ASN A 33 -22.17 -8.45 10.38
C ASN A 33 -21.45 -9.06 11.59
N ARG A 34 -20.11 -8.97 11.61
CA ARG A 34 -19.28 -9.44 12.73
C ARG A 34 -18.73 -8.22 13.47
N ILE A 35 -19.05 -8.13 14.74
CA ILE A 35 -18.55 -7.07 15.62
C ILE A 35 -17.29 -7.60 16.31
N ILE A 36 -16.13 -7.06 15.98
CA ILE A 36 -14.86 -7.45 16.57
C ILE A 36 -14.68 -6.67 17.87
N VAL A 37 -14.53 -7.37 18.98
CA VAL A 37 -14.44 -6.78 20.33
C VAL A 37 -13.08 -6.97 20.98
N GLY A 38 -12.19 -7.79 20.42
CA GLY A 38 -10.87 -8.01 20.97
C GLY A 38 -9.89 -8.63 19.98
N GLY A 39 -8.60 -8.60 20.36
CA GLY A 39 -7.53 -9.24 19.58
C GLY A 39 -6.30 -9.49 20.44
N GLU A 40 -5.63 -10.62 20.19
CA GLU A 40 -4.40 -11.03 20.85
C GLU A 40 -3.50 -11.82 19.89
N GLY A 41 -2.24 -11.41 19.76
CA GLY A 41 -1.32 -11.99 18.80
C GLY A 41 -1.88 -11.93 17.38
N CYS A 42 -2.08 -13.08 16.73
CA CYS A 42 -2.66 -13.19 15.38
C CYS A 42 -4.17 -13.50 15.39
N TYR A 43 -4.84 -13.38 16.52
CA TYR A 43 -6.25 -13.75 16.66
C TYR A 43 -7.12 -12.55 16.98
N ILE A 44 -8.35 -12.57 16.43
CA ILE A 44 -9.44 -11.64 16.76
C ILE A 44 -10.57 -12.40 17.43
N VAL A 45 -11.35 -11.68 18.23
CA VAL A 45 -12.53 -12.20 18.95
C VAL A 45 -13.72 -11.34 18.58
N ASP A 46 -14.86 -11.95 18.20
CA ASP A 46 -16.11 -11.25 17.96
C ASP A 46 -17.00 -11.20 19.22
N ASP A 47 -18.11 -10.48 19.13
CA ASP A 47 -19.06 -10.28 20.23
C ASP A 47 -19.82 -11.55 20.65
N GLU A 48 -19.75 -12.63 19.86
CA GLU A 48 -20.23 -13.97 20.22
C GLU A 48 -19.14 -14.80 20.96
N GLY A 49 -17.96 -14.21 21.14
CA GLY A 49 -16.80 -14.88 21.77
C GLY A 49 -16.04 -15.84 20.85
N LYS A 50 -16.34 -15.84 19.56
CA LYS A 50 -15.63 -16.69 18.59
C LYS A 50 -14.25 -16.13 18.29
N ARG A 51 -13.23 -16.94 18.60
CA ARG A 51 -11.83 -16.66 18.30
C ARG A 51 -11.50 -17.12 16.88
N SER A 52 -10.91 -16.25 16.07
CA SER A 52 -10.50 -16.55 14.68
C SER A 52 -9.06 -16.12 14.42
N LEU A 53 -8.30 -16.92 13.66
CA LEU A 53 -7.00 -16.50 13.13
C LEU A 53 -7.24 -15.39 12.08
N ASP A 54 -6.61 -14.24 12.28
CA ASP A 54 -6.70 -13.12 11.33
C ASP A 54 -5.62 -13.23 10.25
N GLY A 55 -5.87 -14.09 9.26
CA GLY A 55 -4.98 -14.24 8.11
C GLY A 55 -4.93 -13.00 7.20
N PHE A 56 -5.83 -12.03 7.41
CA PHE A 56 -5.84 -10.76 6.67
C PHE A 56 -5.09 -9.63 7.39
N ALA A 57 -4.64 -9.90 8.64
CA ALA A 57 -3.86 -8.99 9.47
C ALA A 57 -4.48 -7.57 9.55
N GLY A 58 -5.78 -7.49 9.85
CA GLY A 58 -6.49 -6.20 9.92
C GLY A 58 -6.36 -5.37 8.65
N LEU A 59 -6.50 -5.97 7.48
CA LEU A 59 -6.30 -5.36 6.16
C LEU A 59 -4.82 -5.04 5.87
N TYR A 60 -3.93 -6.02 6.06
CA TYR A 60 -2.46 -5.92 5.88
C TYR A 60 -1.77 -4.94 6.85
N CYS A 61 -2.41 -4.54 7.95
CA CYS A 61 -1.88 -3.51 8.85
C CYS A 61 -1.06 -4.10 10.01
N VAL A 62 -1.57 -5.15 10.65
CA VAL A 62 -1.14 -5.61 11.99
C VAL A 62 0.10 -6.50 11.88
N ASN A 63 1.27 -5.90 11.63
CA ASN A 63 2.53 -6.64 11.44
C ASN A 63 3.06 -7.26 12.74
N VAL A 64 2.87 -6.59 13.88
CA VAL A 64 3.38 -7.05 15.19
C VAL A 64 2.34 -7.82 16.01
N GLY A 65 1.12 -8.00 15.49
CA GLY A 65 0.01 -8.64 16.21
C GLY A 65 -0.77 -7.68 17.09
N TYR A 66 -1.89 -8.20 17.60
CA TYR A 66 -2.79 -7.49 18.51
C TYR A 66 -2.32 -7.55 19.96
N GLY A 67 -2.78 -6.63 20.81
CA GLY A 67 -2.57 -6.67 22.26
C GLY A 67 -1.17 -6.27 22.72
N ARG A 68 -0.38 -5.56 21.91
CA ARG A 68 0.95 -5.08 22.29
C ARG A 68 0.84 -3.91 23.27
N THR A 69 1.04 -4.19 24.55
CA THR A 69 0.95 -3.19 25.63
C THR A 69 2.01 -2.11 25.49
N GLU A 70 3.19 -2.42 24.98
CA GLU A 70 4.29 -1.46 24.77
C GLU A 70 3.86 -0.29 23.86
N ILE A 71 3.05 -0.57 22.83
CA ILE A 71 2.51 0.48 21.93
C ILE A 71 1.44 1.28 22.65
N ALA A 72 0.52 0.61 23.37
CA ALA A 72 -0.52 1.28 24.15
C ALA A 72 0.08 2.21 25.23
N ASP A 73 1.12 1.75 25.91
CA ASP A 73 1.84 2.53 26.94
C ASP A 73 2.59 3.73 26.33
N ALA A 74 3.19 3.56 25.15
CA ALA A 74 3.84 4.67 24.43
C ALA A 74 2.80 5.75 24.05
N ILE A 75 1.65 5.36 23.52
CA ILE A 75 0.54 6.28 23.23
C ILE A 75 0.07 6.99 24.50
N HIS A 76 -0.14 6.24 25.59
CA HIS A 76 -0.59 6.80 26.87
C HIS A 76 0.39 7.84 27.42
N ARG A 77 1.70 7.52 27.45
CA ARG A 77 2.74 8.47 27.90
C ARG A 77 2.73 9.74 27.06
N GLN A 78 2.75 9.58 25.72
CA GLN A 78 2.76 10.71 24.80
C GLN A 78 1.50 11.58 24.91
N ALA A 79 0.31 10.96 25.13
CA ALA A 79 -0.93 11.70 25.32
C ALA A 79 -0.94 12.59 26.57
N ARG A 80 -0.23 12.18 27.62
CA ARG A 80 -0.08 12.95 28.86
C ARG A 80 0.95 14.07 28.74
N GLU A 81 1.97 13.89 27.92
CA GLU A 81 3.06 14.86 27.74
C GLU A 81 2.68 15.92 26.71
N LEU A 82 2.31 15.49 25.50
CA LEU A 82 1.88 16.36 24.39
C LEU A 82 0.90 15.59 23.50
N ALA A 83 -0.38 15.83 23.69
CA ALA A 83 -1.43 15.14 22.91
C ALA A 83 -1.36 15.51 21.43
N TYR A 84 -1.17 16.81 21.11
CA TYR A 84 -1.07 17.29 19.74
C TYR A 84 -0.37 18.64 19.67
N TYR A 85 0.47 18.81 18.64
CA TYR A 85 0.89 20.09 18.11
C TYR A 85 1.25 19.93 16.62
N HIS A 86 1.01 20.96 15.82
CA HIS A 86 1.24 20.92 14.39
C HIS A 86 2.72 21.06 14.02
N THR A 87 3.08 20.65 12.80
CA THR A 87 4.45 20.77 12.26
C THR A 87 4.61 21.88 11.23
N TYR A 88 3.64 22.78 11.10
CA TYR A 88 3.71 23.92 10.20
C TYR A 88 4.74 24.94 10.69
N VAL A 89 5.30 25.69 9.72
CA VAL A 89 6.25 26.80 9.94
C VAL A 89 7.45 26.43 10.83
N GLY A 90 7.98 25.21 10.64
CA GLY A 90 9.20 24.76 11.32
C GLY A 90 8.99 24.23 12.74
N HIS A 91 7.74 24.11 13.23
CA HIS A 91 7.48 23.39 14.47
C HIS A 91 7.66 21.88 14.29
N SER A 92 7.99 21.18 15.37
CA SER A 92 8.19 19.74 15.36
C SER A 92 7.96 19.14 16.76
N ASN A 93 8.06 17.81 16.87
CA ASN A 93 8.04 17.10 18.16
C ASN A 93 9.11 15.99 18.16
N SER A 94 9.52 15.60 19.37
CA SER A 94 10.62 14.64 19.57
C SER A 94 10.36 13.29 18.91
N GLU A 95 9.11 12.80 18.98
CA GLU A 95 8.79 11.48 18.47
C GLU A 95 8.84 11.41 16.94
N ILE A 96 8.38 12.47 16.26
CA ILE A 96 8.44 12.49 14.80
C ILE A 96 9.85 12.67 14.26
N ILE A 97 10.69 13.43 14.98
CA ILE A 97 12.12 13.61 14.62
C ILE A 97 12.83 12.25 14.66
N LYS A 98 12.68 11.50 15.77
CA LYS A 98 13.26 10.16 15.93
C LYS A 98 12.76 9.20 14.84
N LEU A 99 11.44 9.17 14.63
CA LEU A 99 10.81 8.31 13.62
C LEU A 99 11.34 8.62 12.22
N SER A 100 11.47 9.90 11.84
CA SER A 100 11.96 10.31 10.53
C SER A 100 13.41 9.85 10.29
N ALA A 101 14.29 10.07 11.27
CA ALA A 101 15.69 9.64 11.20
C ALA A 101 15.78 8.12 11.01
N ARG A 102 15.00 7.35 11.79
CA ARG A 102 14.96 5.89 11.73
C ARG A 102 14.45 5.37 10.38
N ILE A 103 13.36 5.94 9.88
CA ILE A 103 12.77 5.53 8.58
C ILE A 103 13.75 5.80 7.45
N VAL A 104 14.38 6.97 7.41
CA VAL A 104 15.37 7.32 6.39
C VAL A 104 16.57 6.37 6.45
N GLU A 105 17.11 6.08 7.65
CA GLU A 105 18.19 5.12 7.85
C GLU A 105 17.83 3.73 7.35
N LYS A 106 16.64 3.22 7.72
CA LYS A 106 16.17 1.88 7.31
C LYS A 106 15.86 1.78 5.82
N ALA A 107 15.33 2.83 5.23
CA ALA A 107 15.07 2.86 3.79
C ALA A 107 16.40 2.88 2.99
N GLY A 108 17.41 3.62 3.46
CA GLY A 108 18.64 3.81 2.70
C GLY A 108 18.34 4.38 1.33
N LEU A 109 18.78 3.75 0.25
CA LEU A 109 18.41 3.99 -1.15
C LEU A 109 18.49 5.47 -1.60
N GLY A 110 19.27 6.31 -0.89
CA GLY A 110 19.33 7.75 -1.17
C GLY A 110 18.13 8.55 -0.67
N MET A 111 17.33 7.98 0.25
CA MET A 111 16.24 8.69 0.90
C MET A 111 16.76 9.75 1.89
N SER A 112 16.03 10.84 2.06
CA SER A 112 16.50 12.04 2.74
C SER A 112 15.51 12.63 3.76
N ARG A 113 14.23 12.69 3.45
CA ARG A 113 13.20 13.33 4.27
C ARG A 113 11.93 12.49 4.31
N VAL A 114 11.10 12.70 5.34
CA VAL A 114 9.77 12.07 5.42
C VAL A 114 8.72 13.16 5.62
N TYR A 115 7.73 13.18 4.75
CA TYR A 115 6.49 13.92 4.93
C TYR A 115 5.41 12.96 5.43
N TYR A 116 4.60 13.37 6.41
CA TYR A 116 3.63 12.49 7.06
C TYR A 116 2.18 12.83 6.73
N GLY A 117 1.36 11.78 6.68
CA GLY A 117 -0.09 11.81 6.54
C GLY A 117 -0.75 10.80 7.48
N MET A 118 -1.99 10.42 7.18
CA MET A 118 -2.81 9.55 8.01
C MET A 118 -3.19 8.24 7.30
N SER A 119 -3.07 8.18 5.98
CA SER A 119 -3.43 7.03 5.14
C SER A 119 -2.53 6.91 3.92
N GLY A 120 -2.46 5.72 3.31
CA GLY A 120 -1.76 5.55 2.04
C GLY A 120 -2.35 6.42 0.91
N SER A 121 -3.67 6.70 0.97
CA SER A 121 -4.33 7.56 -0.01
C SER A 121 -3.82 9.00 0.05
N ASP A 122 -3.74 9.60 1.24
CA ASP A 122 -3.24 10.98 1.37
C ASP A 122 -1.73 11.09 1.10
N ALA A 123 -0.96 10.04 1.41
CA ALA A 123 0.45 9.98 1.04
C ALA A 123 0.64 9.94 -0.49
N ASN A 124 -0.16 9.16 -1.22
CA ASN A 124 -0.11 9.15 -2.68
C ASN A 124 -0.67 10.43 -3.33
N GLU A 125 -1.68 11.09 -2.75
CA GLU A 125 -2.09 12.44 -3.15
C GLU A 125 -0.93 13.44 -2.98
N THR A 126 -0.16 13.30 -1.90
CA THR A 126 1.05 14.09 -1.67
C THR A 126 2.11 13.81 -2.74
N ASN A 127 2.38 12.55 -3.07
CA ASN A 127 3.32 12.18 -4.14
C ASN A 127 2.97 12.84 -5.47
N ILE A 128 1.70 12.81 -5.88
CA ILE A 128 1.24 13.46 -7.12
C ILE A 128 1.61 14.95 -7.12
N LYS A 129 1.32 15.65 -6.02
CA LYS A 129 1.62 17.06 -5.88
C LYS A 129 3.12 17.35 -5.88
N LEU A 130 3.94 16.52 -5.19
CA LEU A 130 5.39 16.67 -5.17
C LEU A 130 6.00 16.44 -6.55
N VAL A 131 5.52 15.44 -7.30
CA VAL A 131 5.95 15.17 -8.69
C VAL A 131 5.63 16.34 -9.61
N TRP A 132 4.45 16.93 -9.48
CA TRP A 132 4.09 18.11 -10.27
C TRP A 132 4.90 19.35 -9.89
N TYR A 133 5.11 19.58 -8.58
CA TYR A 133 5.94 20.67 -8.09
C TYR A 133 7.38 20.52 -8.58
N TYR A 134 7.96 19.32 -8.43
CA TYR A 134 9.30 18.97 -8.91
C TYR A 134 9.50 19.34 -10.40
N ASN A 135 8.58 18.91 -11.26
CA ASN A 135 8.69 19.20 -12.69
C ASN A 135 8.46 20.68 -13.01
N ASN A 136 7.60 21.39 -12.28
CA ASN A 136 7.41 22.83 -12.44
C ASN A 136 8.69 23.60 -12.11
N ILE A 137 9.37 23.28 -11.01
CA ILE A 137 10.63 23.94 -10.63
C ILE A 137 11.71 23.70 -11.65
N LEU A 138 11.76 22.53 -12.27
CA LEU A 138 12.68 22.21 -13.36
C LEU A 138 12.29 22.81 -14.72
N GLY A 139 11.25 23.65 -14.78
CA GLY A 139 10.79 24.28 -16.03
C GLY A 139 10.11 23.31 -17.00
N ARG A 140 9.48 22.24 -16.50
CA ARG A 140 8.81 21.18 -17.28
C ARG A 140 7.30 21.16 -17.01
N PRO A 141 6.54 22.24 -17.34
CA PRO A 141 5.14 22.37 -16.94
C PRO A 141 4.22 21.32 -17.56
N GLU A 142 4.59 20.74 -18.71
CA GLU A 142 3.78 19.70 -19.39
C GLU A 142 4.00 18.30 -18.81
N LYS A 143 5.08 18.07 -18.02
CA LYS A 143 5.42 16.75 -17.45
C LYS A 143 4.57 16.49 -16.20
N LYS A 144 3.33 15.98 -16.41
CA LYS A 144 2.28 15.82 -15.39
C LYS A 144 1.68 14.42 -15.33
N LYS A 145 1.75 13.64 -16.43
CA LYS A 145 1.10 12.33 -16.49
C LYS A 145 1.79 11.36 -15.55
N ILE A 146 0.99 10.55 -14.85
CA ILE A 146 1.48 9.50 -13.96
C ILE A 146 0.95 8.16 -14.46
N ILE A 147 1.84 7.20 -14.63
CA ILE A 147 1.50 5.85 -15.06
C ILE A 147 1.41 4.96 -13.83
N SER A 148 0.31 4.22 -13.69
CA SER A 148 0.14 3.11 -12.77
C SER A 148 -0.12 1.80 -13.54
N ARG A 149 -0.51 0.75 -12.84
CA ARG A 149 -0.78 -0.57 -13.47
C ARG A 149 -2.25 -0.95 -13.32
N TRP A 150 -2.81 -1.58 -14.31
CA TRP A 150 -4.08 -2.30 -14.13
C TRP A 150 -3.95 -3.28 -12.96
N ARG A 151 -5.00 -3.40 -12.15
CA ARG A 151 -5.10 -4.12 -10.88
C ARG A 151 -4.27 -3.53 -9.73
N GLY A 152 -3.49 -2.46 -9.93
CA GLY A 152 -2.84 -1.72 -8.85
C GLY A 152 -3.84 -1.03 -7.92
N TYR A 153 -3.49 -0.84 -6.64
CA TYR A 153 -4.29 -0.08 -5.69
C TYR A 153 -3.43 0.99 -5.02
N HIS A 154 -3.82 2.26 -5.19
CA HIS A 154 -3.03 3.39 -4.69
C HIS A 154 -3.84 4.35 -3.81
N GLY A 155 -5.10 4.03 -3.54
CA GLY A 155 -5.96 4.81 -2.65
C GLY A 155 -7.38 5.01 -3.15
N SER A 156 -8.17 5.75 -2.37
CA SER A 156 -9.59 6.03 -2.59
C SER A 156 -9.91 7.55 -2.63
N GLY A 157 -8.89 8.41 -2.72
CA GLY A 157 -9.07 9.84 -3.02
C GLY A 157 -9.44 10.04 -4.49
N VAL A 158 -9.65 11.29 -4.92
CA VAL A 158 -10.04 11.55 -6.31
C VAL A 158 -8.91 11.18 -7.28
N MET A 159 -7.68 11.64 -7.04
CA MET A 159 -6.55 11.30 -7.91
C MET A 159 -5.99 9.91 -7.63
N THR A 160 -5.91 9.50 -6.36
CA THR A 160 -5.43 8.16 -5.99
C THR A 160 -6.42 7.05 -6.38
N GLY A 161 -7.72 7.35 -6.39
CA GLY A 161 -8.74 6.50 -7.00
C GLY A 161 -8.54 6.35 -8.50
N SER A 162 -8.15 7.43 -9.20
CA SER A 162 -7.79 7.37 -10.61
C SER A 162 -6.52 6.53 -10.87
N LEU A 163 -5.51 6.60 -9.97
CA LEU A 163 -4.31 5.75 -10.02
C LEU A 163 -4.61 4.27 -9.78
N THR A 164 -5.65 3.95 -9.00
CA THR A 164 -6.07 2.58 -8.73
C THR A 164 -6.61 1.94 -10.03
N GLY A 165 -5.99 0.85 -10.48
CA GLY A 165 -6.34 0.14 -11.71
C GLY A 165 -7.40 -0.95 -11.52
N LEU A 166 -8.33 -0.78 -10.57
CA LEU A 166 -9.41 -1.72 -10.26
C LEU A 166 -10.76 -1.09 -10.62
N PRO A 167 -11.50 -1.62 -11.62
CA PRO A 167 -12.71 -1.00 -12.14
C PRO A 167 -13.79 -0.70 -11.09
N VAL A 168 -13.88 -1.50 -10.02
CA VAL A 168 -14.86 -1.30 -8.94
C VAL A 168 -14.68 0.06 -8.23
N PHE A 169 -13.46 0.61 -8.21
CA PHE A 169 -13.18 1.92 -7.62
C PHE A 169 -13.45 3.09 -8.59
N HIS A 170 -13.73 2.80 -9.87
CA HIS A 170 -14.04 3.82 -10.87
C HIS A 170 -15.54 3.94 -11.14
N ASN A 171 -16.29 2.83 -10.99
CA ASN A 171 -17.69 2.78 -11.34
C ASN A 171 -18.52 3.82 -10.58
N ALA A 172 -19.24 4.67 -11.32
CA ALA A 172 -20.13 5.71 -10.80
C ALA A 172 -19.48 6.81 -9.96
N PHE A 173 -18.14 6.97 -10.02
CA PHE A 173 -17.43 8.06 -9.35
C PHE A 173 -16.94 9.15 -10.30
N ASP A 174 -17.00 8.92 -11.62
CA ASP A 174 -16.57 9.89 -12.66
C ASP A 174 -15.18 10.48 -12.39
N LEU A 175 -14.24 9.60 -11.97
CA LEU A 175 -12.89 10.01 -11.62
C LEU A 175 -12.13 10.59 -12.82
N PRO A 176 -11.28 11.61 -12.62
CA PRO A 176 -10.48 12.20 -13.69
C PRO A 176 -9.53 11.16 -14.30
N ARG A 177 -9.59 10.98 -15.61
CA ARG A 177 -8.70 10.08 -16.36
C ARG A 177 -7.39 10.74 -16.72
N ALA A 178 -7.43 11.97 -17.14
CA ALA A 178 -6.22 12.77 -17.33
C ALA A 178 -5.84 13.47 -16.01
N PRO A 179 -4.57 13.43 -15.59
CA PRO A 179 -3.37 12.94 -16.29
C PRO A 179 -2.92 11.52 -15.88
N ILE A 180 -3.82 10.62 -15.56
CA ILE A 180 -3.51 9.27 -15.10
C ILE A 180 -3.62 8.25 -16.23
N LEU A 181 -2.62 7.39 -16.34
CA LEU A 181 -2.52 6.34 -17.34
C LEU A 181 -2.30 4.99 -16.66
N HIS A 182 -2.69 3.90 -17.33
CA HIS A 182 -2.48 2.54 -16.84
C HIS A 182 -1.74 1.71 -17.88
N THR A 183 -0.66 1.04 -17.46
CA THR A 183 0.01 -0.01 -18.22
C THR A 183 -0.45 -1.40 -17.76
N MET A 184 0.04 -2.43 -18.41
CA MET A 184 -0.36 -3.81 -18.12
C MET A 184 0.02 -4.27 -16.71
N CYS A 185 -0.73 -5.25 -16.21
CA CYS A 185 -0.46 -5.94 -14.96
C CYS A 185 0.65 -6.99 -15.13
N PRO A 186 1.66 -7.06 -14.25
CA PRO A 186 2.73 -8.05 -14.35
C PRO A 186 2.34 -9.43 -13.77
N HIS A 187 1.12 -9.90 -14.02
CA HIS A 187 0.65 -11.20 -13.54
C HIS A 187 1.02 -12.28 -14.55
N TYR A 188 2.22 -12.84 -14.44
CA TYR A 188 2.76 -13.80 -15.38
C TYR A 188 1.80 -14.96 -15.68
N TRP A 189 1.29 -15.64 -14.64
CA TRP A 189 0.42 -16.78 -14.82
C TRP A 189 -0.82 -16.47 -15.65
N ARG A 190 -1.38 -15.26 -15.54
CA ARG A 190 -2.65 -14.90 -16.21
C ARG A 190 -2.43 -14.16 -17.54
N GLU A 191 -1.43 -13.29 -17.61
CA GLU A 191 -1.27 -12.33 -18.70
C GLU A 191 -0.20 -12.76 -19.74
N ALA A 192 0.70 -13.69 -19.38
CA ALA A 192 1.73 -14.13 -20.30
C ALA A 192 1.14 -14.96 -21.45
N PRO A 193 1.51 -14.64 -22.71
CA PRO A 193 1.24 -15.50 -23.86
C PRO A 193 1.76 -16.93 -23.64
N GLU A 194 1.11 -17.90 -24.28
CA GLU A 194 1.53 -19.29 -24.20
C GLU A 194 2.97 -19.47 -24.69
N GLY A 195 3.79 -20.18 -23.91
CA GLY A 195 5.19 -20.46 -24.22
C GLY A 195 6.17 -19.34 -23.88
N MET A 196 5.72 -18.16 -23.44
CA MET A 196 6.58 -17.07 -23.02
C MET A 196 7.17 -17.38 -21.63
N SER A 197 8.47 -17.25 -21.46
CA SER A 197 9.17 -17.37 -20.16
C SER A 197 8.92 -16.15 -19.26
N GLU A 198 9.18 -16.27 -17.96
CA GLU A 198 9.05 -15.14 -17.03
C GLU A 198 9.93 -13.95 -17.42
N ALA A 199 11.18 -14.20 -17.86
CA ALA A 199 12.11 -13.15 -18.28
C ALA A 199 11.62 -12.42 -19.54
N GLU A 200 11.09 -13.16 -20.54
CA GLU A 200 10.48 -12.57 -21.75
C GLU A 200 9.23 -11.77 -21.40
N PHE A 201 8.42 -12.24 -20.46
CA PHE A 201 7.24 -11.51 -20.01
C PHE A 201 7.60 -10.25 -19.24
N ALA A 202 8.64 -10.30 -18.41
CA ALA A 202 9.17 -9.11 -17.74
C ALA A 202 9.60 -8.03 -18.74
N GLN A 203 10.32 -8.43 -19.82
CA GLN A 203 10.71 -7.53 -20.89
C GLN A 203 9.48 -7.03 -21.67
N HIS A 204 8.53 -7.90 -21.97
CA HIS A 204 7.26 -7.52 -22.63
C HIS A 204 6.50 -6.43 -21.83
N CYS A 205 6.44 -6.56 -20.51
CA CYS A 205 5.84 -5.52 -19.65
C CYS A 205 6.57 -4.17 -19.77
N ALA A 206 7.89 -4.19 -19.87
CA ALA A 206 8.70 -2.99 -20.05
C ALA A 206 8.52 -2.37 -21.45
N ASP A 207 8.42 -3.20 -22.47
CA ASP A 207 8.18 -2.77 -23.86
C ASP A 207 6.79 -2.10 -23.98
N GLU A 208 5.75 -2.67 -23.34
CA GLU A 208 4.41 -2.08 -23.30
C GLU A 208 4.39 -0.75 -22.53
N LEU A 209 5.16 -0.64 -21.45
CA LEU A 209 5.34 0.63 -20.74
C LEU A 209 6.01 1.65 -21.66
N GLU A 210 7.08 1.28 -22.36
CA GLU A 210 7.79 2.18 -23.27
C GLU A 210 6.89 2.63 -24.44
N LYS A 211 6.13 1.72 -25.03
CA LYS A 211 5.13 2.07 -26.06
C LYS A 211 4.14 3.11 -25.57
N LEU A 212 3.62 2.93 -24.35
CA LEU A 212 2.70 3.90 -23.74
C LEU A 212 3.37 5.27 -23.57
N ILE A 213 4.60 5.31 -23.04
CA ILE A 213 5.35 6.55 -22.86
C ILE A 213 5.56 7.27 -24.19
N LEU A 214 5.95 6.54 -25.25
CA LEU A 214 6.17 7.11 -26.58
C LEU A 214 4.88 7.62 -27.20
N ALA A 215 3.77 6.90 -27.04
CA ALA A 215 2.46 7.32 -27.55
C ALA A 215 1.92 8.59 -26.85
N GLU A 216 2.18 8.75 -25.57
CA GLU A 216 1.73 9.88 -24.74
C GLU A 216 2.65 11.10 -24.83
N GLY A 217 3.86 10.90 -25.34
CA GLY A 217 4.95 11.88 -25.41
C GLY A 217 5.82 11.86 -24.14
N PRO A 218 7.09 11.44 -24.22
CA PRO A 218 7.98 11.26 -23.06
C PRO A 218 8.09 12.48 -22.15
N ASP A 219 8.05 13.69 -22.76
CA ASP A 219 8.15 14.97 -22.04
C ASP A 219 6.88 15.32 -21.26
N THR A 220 5.82 14.52 -21.39
CA THR A 220 4.56 14.71 -20.64
C THR A 220 4.41 13.73 -19.48
N VAL A 221 5.18 12.65 -19.43
CA VAL A 221 5.12 11.61 -18.39
C VAL A 221 6.07 11.94 -17.26
N ALA A 222 5.52 12.19 -16.07
CA ALA A 222 6.26 12.68 -14.91
C ALA A 222 6.74 11.56 -13.97
N ALA A 223 5.91 10.55 -13.74
CA ALA A 223 6.21 9.46 -12.82
C ALA A 223 5.52 8.15 -13.20
N PHE A 224 6.12 7.05 -12.71
CA PHE A 224 5.48 5.74 -12.61
C PHE A 224 5.29 5.41 -11.13
N ILE A 225 4.10 4.94 -10.76
CA ILE A 225 3.82 4.45 -9.41
C ILE A 225 3.53 2.95 -9.44
N GLY A 226 4.14 2.20 -8.52
CA GLY A 226 3.89 0.77 -8.43
C GLY A 226 4.20 0.17 -7.07
N GLU A 227 3.36 -0.78 -6.67
CA GLU A 227 3.58 -1.63 -5.51
C GLU A 227 4.69 -2.65 -5.84
N PRO A 228 5.70 -2.87 -4.97
CA PRO A 228 6.69 -3.94 -5.19
C PRO A 228 6.05 -5.33 -5.38
N VAL A 229 5.02 -5.63 -4.59
CA VAL A 229 4.05 -6.72 -4.78
C VAL A 229 2.67 -6.10 -4.75
N MET A 230 1.84 -6.37 -5.75
CA MET A 230 0.50 -5.78 -5.82
C MET A 230 -0.40 -6.43 -4.77
N GLY A 231 -0.78 -5.69 -3.73
CA GLY A 231 -1.56 -6.20 -2.61
C GLY A 231 -3.01 -6.50 -2.98
N THR A 232 -3.84 -5.47 -3.08
CA THR A 232 -5.29 -5.56 -3.35
C THR A 232 -5.59 -6.21 -4.69
N GLY A 233 -4.72 -6.07 -5.68
CA GLY A 233 -4.83 -6.71 -6.98
C GLY A 233 -4.78 -8.25 -6.95
N GLY A 234 -4.37 -8.85 -5.81
CA GLY A 234 -4.39 -10.29 -5.61
C GLY A 234 -3.03 -10.88 -5.18
N ILE A 235 -2.22 -10.15 -4.43
CA ILE A 235 -0.87 -10.56 -4.04
C ILE A 235 -0.04 -10.96 -5.27
N ILE A 236 -0.03 -10.10 -6.28
CA ILE A 236 0.69 -10.39 -7.53
C ILE A 236 2.16 -10.10 -7.30
N VAL A 237 2.96 -11.16 -7.23
CA VAL A 237 4.42 -11.09 -7.22
C VAL A 237 4.87 -10.90 -8.66
N PRO A 238 5.63 -9.83 -8.99
CA PRO A 238 6.09 -9.61 -10.35
C PRO A 238 7.08 -10.70 -10.78
N PRO A 239 7.18 -11.02 -12.09
CA PRO A 239 8.12 -11.99 -12.60
C PRO A 239 9.57 -11.52 -12.40
N GLU A 240 10.51 -12.46 -12.40
CA GLU A 240 11.93 -12.16 -12.27
C GLU A 240 12.41 -11.18 -13.35
N GLY A 241 13.17 -10.17 -12.95
CA GLY A 241 13.67 -9.14 -13.85
C GLY A 241 12.71 -7.98 -14.14
N TYR A 242 11.43 -8.08 -13.79
CA TYR A 242 10.42 -7.05 -14.06
C TYR A 242 10.85 -5.65 -13.60
N TRP A 243 11.21 -5.48 -12.33
CA TRP A 243 11.58 -4.17 -11.81
C TRP A 243 12.87 -3.62 -12.39
N ALA A 244 13.82 -4.49 -12.76
CA ALA A 244 15.04 -4.06 -13.45
C ALA A 244 14.71 -3.50 -14.84
N ALA A 245 13.86 -4.19 -15.61
CA ALA A 245 13.45 -3.75 -16.95
C ALA A 245 12.61 -2.45 -16.89
N ILE A 246 11.66 -2.34 -15.96
CA ILE A 246 10.87 -1.10 -15.75
C ILE A 246 11.79 0.08 -15.43
N GLN A 247 12.73 -0.07 -14.50
CA GLN A 247 13.62 1.02 -14.09
C GLN A 247 14.53 1.49 -15.25
N GLN A 248 14.93 0.59 -16.16
CA GLN A 248 15.69 0.99 -17.36
C GLN A 248 14.87 1.91 -18.28
N VAL A 249 13.60 1.58 -18.49
CA VAL A 249 12.69 2.42 -19.28
C VAL A 249 12.49 3.78 -18.61
N LEU A 250 12.21 3.81 -17.29
CA LEU A 250 12.01 5.06 -16.55
C LEU A 250 13.24 5.97 -16.59
N ALA A 251 14.45 5.39 -16.42
CA ALA A 251 15.71 6.12 -16.48
C ALA A 251 15.96 6.75 -17.87
N LYS A 252 15.61 6.03 -18.94
CA LYS A 252 15.77 6.49 -20.33
C LYS A 252 15.01 7.80 -20.60
N TYR A 253 13.86 7.99 -19.97
CA TYR A 253 12.97 9.13 -20.21
C TYR A 253 12.89 10.11 -19.04
N ASP A 254 13.80 9.98 -18.05
CA ASP A 254 13.84 10.81 -16.85
C ASP A 254 12.46 10.89 -16.14
N ILE A 255 11.85 9.72 -15.92
CA ILE A 255 10.56 9.53 -15.26
C ILE A 255 10.82 9.09 -13.82
N LEU A 256 10.19 9.76 -12.84
CA LEU A 256 10.35 9.43 -11.43
C LEU A 256 9.68 8.09 -11.09
N LEU A 257 10.32 7.29 -10.22
CA LEU A 257 9.75 6.07 -9.67
C LEU A 257 9.19 6.33 -8.26
N ILE A 258 7.90 6.07 -8.09
CA ILE A 258 7.22 6.03 -6.79
C ILE A 258 7.00 4.57 -6.41
N ALA A 259 7.68 4.08 -5.37
CA ALA A 259 7.41 2.77 -4.81
C ALA A 259 6.28 2.87 -3.79
N ASP A 260 5.14 2.29 -4.08
CA ASP A 260 4.03 2.19 -3.13
C ASP A 260 4.25 0.98 -2.21
N GLU A 261 4.90 1.24 -1.08
CA GLU A 261 5.26 0.26 -0.06
C GLU A 261 4.19 0.16 1.07
N VAL A 262 3.00 0.64 0.83
CA VAL A 262 1.92 0.65 1.83
C VAL A 262 1.64 -0.74 2.40
N VAL A 263 1.79 -1.80 1.60
CA VAL A 263 1.65 -3.20 2.04
C VAL A 263 3.00 -3.84 2.33
N THR A 264 4.02 -3.57 1.53
CA THR A 264 5.28 -4.34 1.49
C THR A 264 6.32 -3.87 2.50
N ALA A 265 6.24 -2.62 3.00
CA ALA A 265 7.15 -2.13 4.01
C ALA A 265 6.96 -2.80 5.38
N PHE A 266 7.99 -2.66 6.21
CA PHE A 266 8.03 -3.10 7.61
C PHE A 266 7.88 -4.62 7.77
N GLY A 267 8.51 -5.40 6.88
CA GLY A 267 8.79 -6.82 7.07
C GLY A 267 8.02 -7.80 6.21
N ARG A 268 6.91 -7.40 5.54
CA ARG A 268 6.00 -8.34 4.85
C ARG A 268 6.65 -9.28 3.85
N THR A 269 7.64 -8.81 3.10
CA THR A 269 8.34 -9.59 2.07
C THR A 269 9.54 -10.39 2.60
N GLY A 270 9.84 -10.28 3.89
CA GLY A 270 11.07 -10.82 4.48
C GLY A 270 12.24 -9.84 4.51
N GLN A 271 12.05 -8.65 3.97
CA GLN A 271 12.97 -7.51 4.06
C GLN A 271 12.23 -6.32 4.66
N TYR A 272 12.96 -5.31 5.14
CA TYR A 272 12.35 -4.13 5.77
C TYR A 272 11.46 -3.35 4.78
N PHE A 273 11.87 -3.27 3.51
CA PHE A 273 11.09 -2.73 2.37
C PHE A 273 11.04 -3.73 1.22
N GLY A 274 9.93 -3.76 0.48
CA GLY A 274 9.82 -4.51 -0.76
C GLY A 274 10.81 -4.00 -1.83
N SER A 275 11.17 -2.72 -1.79
CA SER A 275 12.23 -2.16 -2.63
C SER A 275 13.57 -2.87 -2.45
N HIS A 276 13.92 -3.27 -1.22
CA HIS A 276 15.12 -4.08 -0.97
C HIS A 276 14.99 -5.48 -1.57
N THR A 277 13.81 -6.09 -1.47
CA THR A 277 13.53 -7.43 -2.00
C THR A 277 13.74 -7.50 -3.52
N PHE A 278 13.31 -6.46 -4.24
CA PHE A 278 13.30 -6.45 -5.71
C PHE A 278 14.34 -5.52 -6.34
N GLY A 279 15.24 -4.93 -5.57
CA GLY A 279 16.28 -4.04 -6.08
C GLY A 279 15.76 -2.74 -6.70
N LEU A 280 14.66 -2.19 -6.17
CA LEU A 280 14.15 -0.90 -6.61
C LEU A 280 15.05 0.24 -6.10
N LYS A 281 15.14 1.29 -6.90
CA LYS A 281 15.79 2.56 -6.57
C LYS A 281 14.79 3.70 -6.77
N PRO A 282 13.78 3.81 -5.89
CA PRO A 282 12.73 4.80 -6.06
C PRO A 282 13.21 6.22 -5.75
N ASP A 283 12.56 7.20 -6.39
CA ASP A 283 12.69 8.62 -6.06
C ASP A 283 11.81 9.02 -4.88
N LEU A 284 10.68 8.32 -4.71
CA LEU A 284 9.70 8.50 -3.63
C LEU A 284 9.22 7.13 -3.14
N ILE A 285 9.01 6.98 -1.82
CA ILE A 285 8.44 5.76 -1.24
C ILE A 285 7.20 6.15 -0.43
N THR A 286 6.08 5.45 -0.66
CA THR A 286 4.87 5.59 0.16
C THR A 286 4.82 4.53 1.23
N VAL A 287 4.60 4.90 2.48
CA VAL A 287 4.42 3.98 3.60
C VAL A 287 3.14 4.27 4.38
N ALA A 288 2.50 3.25 4.92
CA ALA A 288 1.35 3.32 5.83
C ALA A 288 1.22 1.99 6.58
N LYS A 289 0.04 1.64 7.06
CA LYS A 289 -0.32 0.31 7.63
C LYS A 289 0.70 -0.20 8.65
N GLY A 290 1.66 -1.01 8.20
CA GLY A 290 2.71 -1.61 9.03
C GLY A 290 3.59 -0.62 9.79
N ILE A 291 3.62 0.65 9.41
CA ILE A 291 4.39 1.69 10.12
C ILE A 291 3.97 1.81 11.60
N SER A 292 2.69 1.63 11.90
CA SER A 292 2.13 1.66 13.25
C SER A 292 1.40 0.37 13.62
N SER A 293 1.43 -0.64 12.75
CA SER A 293 0.62 -1.87 12.85
C SER A 293 -0.89 -1.60 13.10
N GLY A 294 -1.40 -0.47 12.60
CA GLY A 294 -2.81 -0.11 12.73
C GLY A 294 -3.22 0.38 14.11
N TYR A 295 -2.31 0.51 15.08
CA TYR A 295 -2.63 1.04 16.41
C TYR A 295 -3.07 2.50 16.37
N LEU A 296 -2.47 3.31 15.52
CA LEU A 296 -2.94 4.65 15.18
C LEU A 296 -2.71 4.94 13.69
N PRO A 297 -3.56 5.78 13.06
CA PRO A 297 -3.45 6.10 11.64
C PRO A 297 -2.20 6.94 11.38
N LEU A 298 -1.29 6.41 10.58
CA LEU A 298 -0.08 7.09 10.14
C LEU A 298 0.31 6.63 8.74
N SER A 299 0.77 7.57 7.93
CA SER A 299 1.41 7.33 6.64
C SER A 299 2.58 8.26 6.44
N GLY A 300 3.40 7.97 5.44
CA GLY A 300 4.51 8.84 5.06
C GLY A 300 4.86 8.74 3.59
N VAL A 301 5.39 9.83 3.07
CA VAL A 301 6.15 9.89 1.82
C VAL A 301 7.61 10.07 2.19
N ILE A 302 8.43 9.09 1.88
CA ILE A 302 9.88 9.17 2.04
C ILE A 302 10.42 9.75 0.73
N VAL A 303 11.10 10.88 0.83
CA VAL A 303 11.56 11.67 -0.33
C VAL A 303 13.04 11.41 -0.54
N GLY A 304 13.41 11.00 -1.76
CA GLY A 304 14.79 10.81 -2.16
C GLY A 304 15.54 12.15 -2.30
N GLU A 305 16.84 12.13 -2.09
CA GLU A 305 17.69 13.33 -2.11
C GLU A 305 17.59 14.09 -3.42
N ARG A 306 17.54 13.38 -4.55
CA ARG A 306 17.34 13.97 -5.88
C ARG A 306 16.08 14.83 -5.97
N VAL A 307 14.97 14.36 -5.40
CA VAL A 307 13.71 15.11 -5.39
C VAL A 307 13.80 16.24 -4.37
N TRP A 308 14.32 15.96 -3.17
CA TRP A 308 14.43 16.94 -2.09
C TRP A 308 15.18 18.20 -2.52
N GLN A 309 16.34 18.07 -3.17
CA GLN A 309 17.13 19.23 -3.64
C GLN A 309 16.34 20.17 -4.55
N VAL A 310 15.48 19.63 -5.41
CA VAL A 310 14.61 20.44 -6.27
C VAL A 310 13.46 21.09 -5.48
N LEU A 311 12.89 20.38 -4.48
CA LEU A 311 11.86 20.97 -3.61
C LEU A 311 12.44 22.14 -2.78
N GLU A 312 13.67 21.96 -2.27
CA GLU A 312 14.41 22.99 -1.51
C GLU A 312 14.67 24.22 -2.39
N GLN A 313 15.21 24.04 -3.59
CA GLN A 313 15.38 25.11 -4.58
C GLN A 313 14.06 25.80 -4.89
N GLY A 314 12.98 25.05 -5.04
CA GLY A 314 11.65 25.60 -5.30
C GLY A 314 11.14 26.46 -4.15
N SER A 315 11.43 26.10 -2.92
CA SER A 315 11.04 26.89 -1.74
C SER A 315 11.79 28.21 -1.65
N ASP A 316 13.04 28.28 -2.08
CA ASP A 316 13.80 29.52 -2.20
C ASP A 316 13.23 30.46 -3.27
N GLN A 317 12.71 29.89 -4.37
CA GLN A 317 12.16 30.66 -5.49
C GLN A 317 10.72 31.16 -5.23
N LEU A 318 9.86 30.31 -4.66
CA LEU A 318 8.41 30.51 -4.57
C LEU A 318 7.91 30.72 -3.14
N GLY A 319 8.77 30.57 -2.12
CA GLY A 319 8.38 30.56 -0.72
C GLY A 319 7.83 29.23 -0.25
N PRO A 320 7.07 29.19 0.84
CA PRO A 320 6.59 27.95 1.46
C PRO A 320 5.78 27.07 0.49
N ILE A 321 6.02 25.76 0.51
CA ILE A 321 5.24 24.79 -0.27
C ILE A 321 3.80 24.77 0.27
N GLY A 322 2.82 25.11 -0.58
CA GLY A 322 1.38 25.19 -0.26
C GLY A 322 0.75 23.79 -0.12
N HIS A 323 1.31 22.94 0.76
CA HIS A 323 0.80 21.61 1.04
C HIS A 323 0.97 21.24 2.51
N GLY A 324 -0.10 20.71 3.14
CA GLY A 324 -0.07 20.26 4.52
C GLY A 324 -1.39 19.63 4.94
N TRP A 325 -1.30 18.56 5.72
CA TRP A 325 -2.45 17.96 6.41
C TRP A 325 -2.43 18.41 7.87
N THR A 326 -3.57 18.81 8.42
CA THR A 326 -3.65 19.33 9.81
C THR A 326 -3.02 18.39 10.82
N TYR A 327 -3.28 17.09 10.69
CA TYR A 327 -2.75 16.07 11.60
C TYR A 327 -1.45 15.41 11.12
N SER A 328 -0.77 16.01 10.16
CA SER A 328 0.55 15.56 9.73
C SER A 328 1.51 15.48 10.92
N ALA A 329 2.27 14.38 11.01
CA ALA A 329 3.28 14.17 12.06
C ALA A 329 2.71 14.24 13.50
N HIS A 330 1.49 13.70 13.71
CA HIS A 330 0.83 13.66 15.01
C HIS A 330 1.69 12.95 16.07
N PRO A 331 1.98 13.57 17.24
CA PRO A 331 2.90 13.02 18.24
C PRO A 331 2.53 11.60 18.71
N LEU A 332 1.24 11.34 18.96
CA LEU A 332 0.77 10.02 19.40
C LEU A 332 1.01 8.95 18.34
N CYS A 333 0.77 9.28 17.08
CA CYS A 333 0.98 8.36 15.97
C CYS A 333 2.47 8.05 15.79
N ALA A 334 3.33 9.06 15.98
CA ALA A 334 4.78 8.88 15.94
C ALA A 334 5.29 8.03 17.11
N ALA A 335 4.78 8.23 18.34
CA ALA A 335 5.12 7.41 19.50
C ALA A 335 4.68 5.95 19.31
N ALA A 336 3.48 5.72 18.77
CA ALA A 336 3.00 4.38 18.42
C ALA A 336 3.90 3.72 17.37
N ALA A 337 4.29 4.46 16.33
CA ALA A 337 5.16 3.96 15.27
C ALA A 337 6.57 3.63 15.79
N ASN A 338 7.18 4.48 16.62
CA ASN A 338 8.47 4.19 17.23
C ASN A 338 8.44 2.89 18.05
N ALA A 339 7.43 2.73 18.92
CA ALA A 339 7.25 1.51 19.71
C ALA A 339 6.98 0.27 18.82
N ASN A 340 6.21 0.43 17.76
CA ASN A 340 5.98 -0.62 16.76
C ASN A 340 7.28 -1.06 16.09
N LEU A 341 8.11 -0.13 15.63
CA LEU A 341 9.38 -0.45 14.99
C LEU A 341 10.38 -1.07 15.98
N ASP A 342 10.34 -0.71 17.27
CA ASP A 342 11.13 -1.38 18.32
C ASP A 342 10.78 -2.87 18.42
N ILE A 343 9.49 -3.22 18.31
CA ILE A 343 9.03 -4.62 18.31
C ILE A 343 9.50 -5.33 17.04
N VAL A 344 9.30 -4.71 15.86
CA VAL A 344 9.72 -5.29 14.57
C VAL A 344 11.21 -5.67 14.59
N GLU A 345 12.06 -4.81 15.15
CA GLU A 345 13.51 -5.02 15.20
C GLU A 345 13.92 -5.99 16.32
N ARG A 346 13.40 -5.80 17.54
CA ARG A 346 13.71 -6.66 18.69
C ARG A 346 13.32 -8.11 18.47
N GLU A 347 12.18 -8.36 17.83
CA GLU A 347 11.66 -9.70 17.56
C GLU A 347 12.09 -10.23 16.19
N ASP A 348 12.91 -9.48 15.45
CA ASP A 348 13.40 -9.84 14.10
C ASP A 348 12.28 -10.32 13.16
N LEU A 349 11.20 -9.52 13.11
CA LEU A 349 9.99 -9.92 12.37
C LEU A 349 10.19 -9.97 10.85
N THR A 350 11.22 -9.32 10.32
CA THR A 350 11.63 -9.47 8.92
C THR A 350 12.09 -10.88 8.63
N ARG A 351 12.98 -11.43 9.46
CA ARG A 351 13.43 -12.82 9.34
C ARG A 351 12.28 -13.80 9.56
N ASN A 352 11.45 -13.57 10.59
CA ASN A 352 10.26 -14.39 10.82
C ASN A 352 9.35 -14.43 9.59
N ALA A 353 9.13 -13.28 8.92
CA ALA A 353 8.32 -13.23 7.70
C ALA A 353 8.96 -14.01 6.54
N ALA A 354 10.29 -14.00 6.41
CA ALA A 354 10.98 -14.78 5.40
C ALA A 354 10.85 -16.30 5.68
N GLU A 355 11.14 -16.74 6.91
CA GLU A 355 11.18 -18.17 7.31
C GLU A 355 9.77 -18.77 7.35
N VAL A 356 8.85 -18.16 8.12
CA VAL A 356 7.47 -18.65 8.25
C VAL A 356 6.70 -18.48 6.95
N GLY A 357 6.96 -17.40 6.22
CA GLY A 357 6.37 -17.17 4.89
C GLY A 357 6.83 -18.21 3.87
N GLY A 358 8.11 -18.57 3.87
CA GLY A 358 8.65 -19.64 3.05
C GLY A 358 7.96 -20.99 3.35
N TYR A 359 7.81 -21.32 4.64
CA TYR A 359 7.08 -22.51 5.09
C TYR A 359 5.61 -22.47 4.65
N LEU A 360 4.89 -21.37 4.92
CA LEU A 360 3.48 -21.18 4.55
C LEU A 360 3.27 -21.37 3.03
N ASN A 361 4.04 -20.65 2.22
CA ASN A 361 3.91 -20.72 0.77
C ASN A 361 4.29 -22.10 0.22
N GLY A 362 5.25 -22.81 0.86
CA GLY A 362 5.59 -24.19 0.55
C GLY A 362 4.45 -25.14 0.82
N GLN A 363 3.86 -25.07 2.03
CA GLN A 363 2.72 -25.91 2.42
C GLN A 363 1.47 -25.66 1.56
N LEU A 364 1.19 -24.41 1.19
CA LEU A 364 0.07 -24.08 0.30
C LEU A 364 0.27 -24.68 -1.10
N ARG A 365 1.49 -24.65 -1.64
CA ARG A 365 1.80 -25.29 -2.95
C ARG A 365 1.67 -26.81 -2.88
N GLU A 366 2.19 -27.42 -1.83
CA GLU A 366 2.08 -28.87 -1.61
C GLU A 366 0.64 -29.34 -1.47
N ALA A 367 -0.15 -28.64 -0.63
CA ALA A 367 -1.54 -29.06 -0.35
C ALA A 367 -2.52 -28.70 -1.47
N LEU A 368 -2.34 -27.59 -2.19
CA LEU A 368 -3.34 -27.03 -3.07
C LEU A 368 -2.85 -26.81 -4.52
N GLY A 369 -1.55 -26.96 -4.78
CA GLY A 369 -0.96 -26.68 -6.10
C GLY A 369 -1.54 -27.55 -7.23
N GLU A 370 -1.99 -28.77 -6.92
CA GLU A 370 -2.63 -29.67 -7.88
C GLU A 370 -4.17 -29.73 -7.74
N HIS A 371 -4.76 -28.90 -6.90
CA HIS A 371 -6.22 -28.88 -6.74
C HIS A 371 -6.88 -28.33 -8.02
N PRO A 372 -7.92 -28.98 -8.56
CA PRO A 372 -8.49 -28.63 -9.86
C PRO A 372 -9.08 -27.20 -9.93
N MET A 373 -9.48 -26.64 -8.80
CA MET A 373 -10.00 -25.28 -8.70
C MET A 373 -8.92 -24.22 -8.43
N VAL A 374 -7.64 -24.61 -8.33
CA VAL A 374 -6.52 -23.71 -8.05
C VAL A 374 -5.63 -23.63 -9.28
N GLY A 375 -5.60 -22.47 -9.90
CA GLY A 375 -4.74 -22.18 -11.05
C GLY A 375 -3.32 -21.90 -10.65
N GLU A 376 -3.15 -21.09 -9.59
CA GLU A 376 -1.84 -20.67 -9.10
C GLU A 376 -1.85 -20.53 -7.58
N VAL A 377 -0.73 -20.91 -6.95
CA VAL A 377 -0.38 -20.56 -5.57
C VAL A 377 0.82 -19.63 -5.61
N ARG A 378 0.64 -18.38 -5.23
CA ARG A 378 1.70 -17.35 -5.27
C ARG A 378 1.89 -16.68 -3.93
N GLY A 379 3.07 -16.17 -3.67
CA GLY A 379 3.37 -15.42 -2.47
C GLY A 379 4.86 -15.23 -2.25
N ILE A 380 5.18 -14.30 -1.34
CA ILE A 380 6.54 -13.98 -0.89
C ILE A 380 6.49 -13.47 0.54
N GLY A 381 7.41 -13.92 1.39
CA GLY A 381 7.32 -13.64 2.82
C GLY A 381 5.97 -14.09 3.37
N LEU A 382 5.34 -13.29 4.23
CA LEU A 382 4.00 -13.55 4.77
C LEU A 382 2.87 -12.93 3.91
N LEU A 383 3.07 -12.89 2.60
CA LEU A 383 2.03 -12.59 1.61
C LEU A 383 1.76 -13.87 0.82
N ALA A 384 0.49 -14.30 0.74
CA ALA A 384 0.09 -15.48 -0.01
C ALA A 384 -1.28 -15.29 -0.65
N ALA A 385 -1.48 -15.89 -1.81
CA ALA A 385 -2.76 -15.93 -2.51
C ALA A 385 -2.96 -17.23 -3.29
N LEU A 386 -4.23 -17.60 -3.46
CA LEU A 386 -4.68 -18.67 -4.32
C LEU A 386 -5.48 -18.07 -5.47
N GLU A 387 -5.13 -18.41 -6.69
CA GLU A 387 -5.92 -18.05 -7.87
C GLU A 387 -6.98 -19.13 -8.10
N PHE A 388 -8.25 -18.81 -7.86
CA PHE A 388 -9.34 -19.74 -8.12
C PHE A 388 -9.77 -19.70 -9.57
N VAL A 389 -9.97 -20.88 -10.18
CA VAL A 389 -10.35 -21.06 -11.57
C VAL A 389 -11.42 -22.12 -11.73
N ALA A 390 -12.29 -21.93 -12.74
CA ALA A 390 -13.26 -22.93 -13.16
C ALA A 390 -12.60 -24.00 -14.05
N ASP A 391 -11.60 -23.60 -14.85
CA ASP A 391 -10.78 -24.48 -15.68
C ASP A 391 -9.31 -24.05 -15.57
N ARG A 392 -8.47 -24.95 -15.04
CA ARG A 392 -7.03 -24.69 -14.82
C ARG A 392 -6.26 -24.64 -16.14
N ALA A 393 -6.55 -25.53 -17.06
CA ALA A 393 -5.83 -25.63 -18.34
C ALA A 393 -6.12 -24.41 -19.23
N ALA A 394 -7.38 -24.01 -19.31
CA ALA A 394 -7.81 -22.82 -20.04
C ALA A 394 -7.64 -21.52 -19.25
N ARG A 395 -7.16 -21.57 -18.00
CA ARG A 395 -7.04 -20.42 -17.07
C ARG A 395 -8.35 -19.62 -16.92
N THR A 396 -9.49 -20.29 -17.08
CA THR A 396 -10.81 -19.64 -17.06
C THR A 396 -11.23 -19.30 -15.64
N PRO A 397 -11.54 -18.04 -15.30
CA PRO A 397 -12.04 -17.68 -13.99
C PRO A 397 -13.45 -18.23 -13.75
N PHE A 398 -13.87 -18.31 -12.50
CA PHE A 398 -15.29 -18.54 -12.19
C PHE A 398 -16.15 -17.37 -12.63
N GLU A 399 -17.39 -17.67 -13.05
CA GLU A 399 -18.38 -16.64 -13.31
C GLU A 399 -18.56 -15.75 -12.05
N PRO A 400 -18.49 -14.41 -12.18
CA PRO A 400 -18.56 -13.49 -11.04
C PRO A 400 -19.83 -13.66 -10.19
N ALA A 401 -20.94 -14.07 -10.83
CA ALA A 401 -22.22 -14.32 -10.15
C ALA A 401 -22.15 -15.45 -9.12
N LEU A 402 -21.21 -16.38 -9.25
CA LEU A 402 -21.02 -17.49 -8.31
C LEU A 402 -20.39 -17.05 -6.99
N LYS A 403 -19.73 -15.89 -6.93
CA LYS A 403 -19.09 -15.32 -5.73
C LYS A 403 -18.19 -16.33 -5.00
N VAL A 404 -17.38 -17.08 -5.73
CA VAL A 404 -16.54 -18.16 -5.17
C VAL A 404 -15.55 -17.64 -4.12
N GLY A 405 -14.94 -16.49 -4.38
CA GLY A 405 -14.01 -15.87 -3.42
C GLY A 405 -14.69 -15.35 -2.14
N PRO A 406 -15.85 -14.66 -2.20
CA PRO A 406 -16.58 -14.16 -1.03
C PRO A 406 -17.31 -15.21 -0.18
N ARG A 407 -17.36 -16.46 -0.59
CA ARG A 407 -17.98 -17.57 0.18
C ARG A 407 -16.97 -18.21 1.11
#